data_4873c7623bb47c3cd07a602d2e7aed3c
#
_entry.id   4873c7623bb47c3cd07a602d2e7aed3c
#
_cell.length_a   1.000
_cell.length_b   1.000
_cell.length_c   1.000
_cell.angle_alpha   90.00
_cell.angle_beta   90.00
_cell.angle_gamma   90.00
#
_symmetry.space_group_name_H-M   'P 1'
#
loop_
_entity.id
_entity.type
_entity.pdbx_description
1 polymer ?
#
loop_
_entity_poly.entity_id
_entity_poly.type
_entity_poly.pdbx_seq_one_letter_code
_entity_poly.pdbx_strand_id
1 'polypeptide(L)'
;MHPIVRSWQRIVALLIVVVLCIGCSKVPSTSFNPWEIITVPTNEKLLDIAFTQDPQHGFLVGSNATLLETKDGGKNWQPLSLALDDSRYRFDSVSFSGKEGWIVGEPSLLLHTTDEGRSWSRIPLSEKLPGNPITVHALGANSAEMATDVGAIYKSTDGGLNWKAQVEAAVGVVRNMQRSADGKYVAVSAKGSFYSTWEPGQNAWVPHNRISSRRVENMGFNDHGQLWLLARGGQIQFSEPNNAEEWQEAVYPELSTSWGLLDLAYRTPEELWIGGGSGNLLRSTDGGKTWEKDRAVEQVAANLYKIVFLKPEQGFIIGDRGVLLKYNADAEKATPQKAA
;
A
#
# COMPACT_ATOMS: atom_id res chain seq x y z
N MET A 1 54.96 -39.93 2.90
CA MET A 1 53.58 -39.63 2.50
C MET A 1 53.57 -39.14 1.07
N HIS A 2 52.99 -39.92 0.17
CA HIS A 2 53.09 -39.72 -1.29
C HIS A 2 52.44 -38.37 -1.74
N PRO A 3 53.09 -37.66 -2.67
CA PRO A 3 52.56 -36.37 -3.20
C PRO A 3 51.17 -36.47 -3.86
N ILE A 4 50.80 -37.65 -4.31
CA ILE A 4 49.50 -37.96 -4.94
C ILE A 4 48.32 -37.79 -3.95
N VAL A 5 48.48 -38.15 -2.68
CA VAL A 5 47.41 -38.03 -1.66
C VAL A 5 47.15 -36.58 -1.32
N ARG A 6 48.15 -35.70 -1.30
CA ARG A 6 47.98 -34.25 -1.07
C ARG A 6 47.29 -33.55 -2.24
N SER A 7 47.53 -34.02 -3.46
CA SER A 7 46.86 -33.50 -4.65
C SER A 7 45.37 -33.85 -4.64
N TRP A 8 45.00 -35.06 -4.27
CA TRP A 8 43.63 -35.53 -4.20
C TRP A 8 42.81 -34.81 -3.11
N GLN A 9 43.39 -34.55 -1.95
CA GLN A 9 42.77 -33.78 -0.87
C GLN A 9 42.50 -32.34 -1.28
N ARG A 10 43.39 -31.72 -2.09
CA ARG A 10 43.18 -30.37 -2.64
C ARG A 10 42.04 -30.34 -3.68
N ILE A 11 41.96 -31.36 -4.54
CA ILE A 11 40.86 -31.47 -5.54
C ILE A 11 39.54 -31.72 -4.86
N VAL A 12 39.46 -32.57 -3.84
CA VAL A 12 38.26 -32.82 -3.06
C VAL A 12 37.83 -31.55 -2.30
N ALA A 13 38.75 -30.83 -1.68
CA ALA A 13 38.46 -29.56 -1.01
C ALA A 13 37.99 -28.49 -1.99
N LEU A 14 38.53 -28.40 -3.21
CA LEU A 14 38.10 -27.48 -4.26
C LEU A 14 36.72 -27.85 -4.79
N LEU A 15 36.40 -29.14 -4.95
CA LEU A 15 35.07 -29.63 -5.32
C LEU A 15 34.01 -29.34 -4.24
N ILE A 16 34.36 -29.49 -2.96
CA ILE A 16 33.46 -29.14 -1.84
C ILE A 16 33.21 -27.63 -1.81
N VAL A 17 34.22 -26.79 -2.05
CA VAL A 17 34.06 -25.33 -2.13
C VAL A 17 33.19 -24.94 -3.33
N VAL A 18 33.36 -25.59 -4.48
CA VAL A 18 32.51 -25.35 -5.67
C VAL A 18 31.09 -25.78 -5.43
N VAL A 19 30.84 -26.91 -4.75
CA VAL A 19 29.48 -27.36 -4.40
C VAL A 19 28.81 -26.43 -3.37
N LEU A 20 29.59 -25.86 -2.44
CA LEU A 20 29.12 -24.86 -1.48
C LEU A 20 28.83 -23.47 -2.13
N CYS A 21 29.54 -23.16 -3.23
CA CYS A 21 29.25 -21.91 -3.98
C CYS A 21 28.09 -22.03 -4.97
N ILE A 22 27.60 -23.25 -5.30
CA ILE A 22 26.41 -23.45 -6.15
C ILE A 22 25.11 -23.31 -5.34
N GLY A 23 25.20 -23.22 -4.02
CA GLY A 23 24.09 -22.92 -3.10
C GLY A 23 23.71 -21.43 -3.03
N CYS A 24 23.86 -20.64 -4.11
CA CYS A 24 23.08 -19.43 -4.25
C CYS A 24 21.63 -19.86 -4.43
N SER A 25 20.87 -19.91 -3.34
CA SER A 25 19.43 -20.09 -3.37
C SER A 25 18.86 -18.98 -4.26
N LYS A 26 18.59 -19.30 -5.52
CA LYS A 26 17.84 -18.40 -6.38
C LYS A 26 16.44 -18.37 -5.78
N VAL A 27 16.06 -17.22 -5.27
CA VAL A 27 14.69 -17.00 -4.85
C VAL A 27 13.75 -17.46 -5.94
N PRO A 28 12.72 -18.22 -5.59
CA PRO A 28 11.70 -18.62 -6.53
C PRO A 28 11.14 -17.40 -7.26
N SER A 29 11.04 -17.48 -8.59
CA SER A 29 10.35 -16.46 -9.36
C SER A 29 8.94 -16.95 -9.67
N THR A 30 8.00 -16.02 -9.71
CA THR A 30 6.63 -16.31 -10.17
C THR A 30 6.67 -16.96 -11.55
N SER A 31 5.82 -17.95 -11.76
CA SER A 31 5.71 -18.66 -13.04
C SER A 31 5.05 -17.82 -14.14
N PHE A 32 4.36 -16.73 -13.77
CA PHE A 32 3.69 -15.80 -14.67
C PHE A 32 3.68 -14.39 -14.05
N ASN A 33 3.50 -13.37 -14.89
CA ASN A 33 3.30 -11.98 -14.44
C ASN A 33 1.88 -11.54 -14.80
N PRO A 34 1.03 -11.24 -13.81
CA PRO A 34 -0.31 -10.73 -14.04
C PRO A 34 -0.38 -9.20 -14.19
N TRP A 35 0.74 -8.50 -14.06
CA TRP A 35 0.77 -7.04 -14.03
C TRP A 35 1.12 -6.43 -15.37
N GLU A 36 0.25 -5.59 -15.90
CA GLU A 36 0.43 -4.81 -17.10
C GLU A 36 0.84 -3.38 -16.75
N ILE A 37 1.89 -2.87 -17.40
CA ILE A 37 2.30 -1.46 -17.25
C ILE A 37 1.33 -0.60 -18.06
N ILE A 38 0.64 0.32 -17.38
CA ILE A 38 -0.27 1.27 -18.00
C ILE A 38 0.44 2.61 -18.16
N THR A 39 0.48 3.13 -19.37
CA THR A 39 1.01 4.47 -19.62
C THR A 39 0.00 5.53 -19.16
N VAL A 40 0.42 6.41 -18.27
CA VAL A 40 -0.37 7.55 -17.83
C VAL A 40 0.29 8.87 -18.29
N PRO A 41 -0.49 9.94 -18.51
CA PRO A 41 0.02 11.21 -19.04
C PRO A 41 0.68 12.09 -17.96
N THR A 42 1.48 11.50 -17.08
CA THR A 42 2.22 12.21 -16.03
C THR A 42 3.46 11.43 -15.60
N ASN A 43 4.49 12.16 -15.12
CA ASN A 43 5.66 11.59 -14.44
C ASN A 43 5.62 11.88 -12.93
N GLU A 44 4.50 12.39 -12.42
CA GLU A 44 4.35 12.72 -11.01
C GLU A 44 4.23 11.45 -10.15
N LYS A 45 4.43 11.63 -8.85
CA LYS A 45 4.19 10.55 -7.88
C LYS A 45 2.69 10.30 -7.77
N LEU A 46 2.29 9.08 -8.04
CA LEU A 46 0.91 8.62 -7.84
C LEU A 46 0.73 8.19 -6.38
N LEU A 47 -0.38 8.59 -5.74
CA LEU A 47 -0.56 8.42 -4.29
C LEU A 47 -1.78 7.60 -3.93
N ASP A 48 -2.90 7.76 -4.65
CA ASP A 48 -4.11 7.00 -4.37
C ASP A 48 -4.97 6.81 -5.63
N ILE A 49 -5.83 5.79 -5.59
CA ILE A 49 -6.73 5.41 -6.68
C ILE A 49 -8.06 4.96 -6.10
N ALA A 50 -9.16 5.43 -6.66
CA ALA A 50 -10.49 4.97 -6.31
C ALA A 50 -11.40 4.92 -7.54
N PHE A 51 -12.39 4.04 -7.49
CA PHE A 51 -13.43 3.93 -8.50
C PHE A 51 -14.77 4.33 -7.91
N THR A 52 -15.64 4.88 -8.76
CA THR A 52 -17.03 5.16 -8.41
C THR A 52 -17.81 3.84 -8.26
N GLN A 53 -19.12 3.89 -8.14
CA GLN A 53 -19.95 2.69 -8.18
C GLN A 53 -19.82 1.94 -9.54
N ASP A 54 -19.52 2.68 -10.61
CA ASP A 54 -19.16 2.09 -11.91
C ASP A 54 -17.69 1.64 -11.89
N PRO A 55 -17.40 0.34 -12.02
CA PRO A 55 -16.02 -0.18 -12.03
C PRO A 55 -15.21 0.24 -13.27
N GLN A 56 -15.86 0.86 -14.27
CA GLN A 56 -15.17 1.44 -15.42
C GLN A 56 -14.74 2.89 -15.15
N HIS A 57 -15.36 3.60 -14.22
CA HIS A 57 -15.13 5.00 -13.94
C HIS A 57 -14.33 5.18 -12.65
N GLY A 58 -13.14 5.76 -12.73
CA GLY A 58 -12.26 5.93 -11.58
C GLY A 58 -11.33 7.12 -11.69
N PHE A 59 -10.69 7.42 -10.57
CA PHE A 59 -9.79 8.55 -10.39
C PHE A 59 -8.48 8.11 -9.75
N LEU A 60 -7.40 8.74 -10.19
CA LEU A 60 -6.06 8.54 -9.68
C LEU A 60 -5.48 9.90 -9.32
N VAL A 61 -4.96 10.01 -8.11
CA VAL A 61 -4.45 11.26 -7.55
C VAL A 61 -2.96 11.17 -7.22
N GLY A 62 -2.31 12.34 -7.13
CA GLY A 62 -0.87 12.39 -6.89
C GLY A 62 -0.32 13.77 -6.58
N SER A 63 1.02 13.90 -6.65
CA SER A 63 1.73 15.17 -6.47
C SER A 63 1.39 16.16 -7.57
N ASN A 64 1.71 17.46 -7.34
CA ASN A 64 1.48 18.57 -8.27
C ASN A 64 0.05 18.62 -8.80
N ALA A 65 -0.93 18.51 -7.92
CA ALA A 65 -2.36 18.52 -8.23
C ALA A 65 -2.74 17.49 -9.34
N THR A 66 -1.99 16.39 -9.43
CA THR A 66 -2.30 15.34 -10.39
C THR A 66 -3.65 14.72 -10.06
N LEU A 67 -4.57 14.83 -11.02
CA LEU A 67 -5.86 14.15 -11.03
C LEU A 67 -6.07 13.58 -12.43
N LEU A 68 -6.19 12.26 -12.51
CA LEU A 68 -6.46 11.56 -13.75
C LEU A 68 -7.79 10.84 -13.64
N GLU A 69 -8.54 10.78 -14.74
CA GLU A 69 -9.82 10.08 -14.85
C GLU A 69 -9.70 8.92 -15.84
N THR A 70 -10.31 7.79 -15.52
CA THR A 70 -10.52 6.66 -16.42
C THR A 70 -12.01 6.41 -16.60
N LYS A 71 -12.41 5.94 -17.80
CA LYS A 71 -13.79 5.51 -18.15
C LYS A 71 -13.82 4.10 -18.75
N ASP A 72 -12.73 3.35 -18.60
CA ASP A 72 -12.56 2.02 -19.17
C ASP A 72 -11.89 1.03 -18.20
N GLY A 73 -12.10 1.25 -16.92
CA GLY A 73 -11.59 0.37 -15.86
C GLY A 73 -10.08 0.45 -15.67
N GLY A 74 -9.49 1.61 -15.94
CA GLY A 74 -8.07 1.88 -15.73
C GLY A 74 -7.15 1.43 -16.86
N LYS A 75 -7.68 1.19 -18.07
CA LYS A 75 -6.86 0.91 -19.27
C LYS A 75 -6.26 2.19 -19.83
N ASN A 76 -7.05 3.26 -19.88
CA ASN A 76 -6.62 4.57 -20.33
C ASN A 76 -6.96 5.64 -19.28
N TRP A 77 -6.08 6.62 -19.14
CA TRP A 77 -6.21 7.70 -18.17
C TRP A 77 -6.02 9.06 -18.84
N GLN A 78 -6.86 10.02 -18.48
CA GLN A 78 -6.80 11.37 -19.01
C GLN A 78 -6.70 12.39 -17.87
N PRO A 79 -5.93 13.48 -18.03
CA PRO A 79 -5.86 14.54 -17.05
C PRO A 79 -7.21 15.21 -16.86
N LEU A 80 -7.60 15.42 -15.61
CA LEU A 80 -8.73 16.24 -15.22
C LEU A 80 -8.20 17.47 -14.47
N SER A 81 -8.38 18.65 -15.05
CA SER A 81 -7.95 19.91 -14.42
C SER A 81 -9.04 20.47 -13.54
N LEU A 82 -8.71 20.79 -12.30
CA LEU A 82 -9.56 21.51 -11.37
C LEU A 82 -9.18 22.99 -11.34
N ALA A 83 -10.16 23.88 -11.23
CA ALA A 83 -9.94 25.31 -11.06
C ALA A 83 -9.53 25.63 -9.61
N LEU A 84 -8.30 25.23 -9.25
CA LEU A 84 -7.72 25.52 -7.94
C LEU A 84 -6.80 26.76 -8.03
N ASP A 85 -6.74 27.49 -6.93
CA ASP A 85 -5.93 28.71 -6.79
C ASP A 85 -4.42 28.46 -6.71
N ASP A 86 -3.99 27.24 -6.45
CA ASP A 86 -2.58 26.81 -6.39
C ASP A 86 -2.39 25.47 -7.09
N SER A 87 -1.40 25.37 -7.96
CA SER A 87 -1.02 24.13 -8.65
C SER A 87 -0.07 23.24 -7.84
N ARG A 88 0.37 23.68 -6.66
CA ARG A 88 1.30 22.95 -5.79
C ARG A 88 0.61 22.00 -4.81
N TYR A 89 -0.69 21.86 -4.89
CA TYR A 89 -1.41 20.88 -4.07
C TYR A 89 -0.88 19.46 -4.33
N ARG A 90 -0.77 18.69 -3.27
CA ARG A 90 -0.58 17.25 -3.33
C ARG A 90 -1.91 16.60 -2.94
N PHE A 91 -2.47 15.79 -3.81
CA PHE A 91 -3.67 15.04 -3.51
C PHE A 91 -3.26 13.68 -2.92
N ASP A 92 -3.51 13.49 -1.63
CA ASP A 92 -3.00 12.34 -0.88
C ASP A 92 -3.92 11.13 -0.91
N SER A 93 -5.22 11.37 -0.90
CA SER A 93 -6.21 10.30 -0.88
C SER A 93 -7.47 10.68 -1.64
N VAL A 94 -8.09 9.69 -2.29
CA VAL A 94 -9.37 9.77 -2.98
C VAL A 94 -10.26 8.61 -2.57
N SER A 95 -11.54 8.84 -2.31
CA SER A 95 -12.49 7.80 -1.92
C SER A 95 -13.88 8.09 -2.46
N PHE A 96 -14.58 7.05 -2.89
CA PHE A 96 -15.94 7.11 -3.39
C PHE A 96 -16.88 6.18 -2.63
N SER A 97 -18.13 6.62 -2.47
CA SER A 97 -19.26 5.79 -2.05
C SER A 97 -20.50 6.21 -2.84
N GLY A 98 -20.95 5.35 -3.74
CA GLY A 98 -21.99 5.69 -4.69
C GLY A 98 -21.54 6.84 -5.60
N LYS A 99 -22.32 7.93 -5.62
CA LYS A 99 -22.03 9.14 -6.41
C LYS A 99 -21.13 10.15 -5.70
N GLU A 100 -20.96 9.99 -4.40
CA GLU A 100 -20.13 10.88 -3.61
C GLU A 100 -18.68 10.48 -3.62
N GLY A 101 -17.84 11.47 -3.82
CA GLY A 101 -16.40 11.30 -3.79
C GLY A 101 -15.72 12.45 -3.03
N TRP A 102 -14.58 12.11 -2.44
CA TRP A 102 -13.79 13.00 -1.62
C TRP A 102 -12.32 12.90 -2.01
N ILE A 103 -11.65 14.06 -2.05
CA ILE A 103 -10.19 14.13 -2.18
C ILE A 103 -9.67 14.99 -1.04
N VAL A 104 -8.62 14.51 -0.37
CA VAL A 104 -7.86 15.29 0.61
C VAL A 104 -6.42 15.43 0.18
N GLY A 105 -5.75 16.46 0.73
CA GLY A 105 -4.36 16.69 0.41
C GLY A 105 -3.74 17.89 1.13
N GLU A 106 -2.53 18.17 0.76
CA GLU A 106 -1.71 19.27 1.29
C GLU A 106 -1.56 20.41 0.29
N PRO A 107 -1.50 21.65 0.82
CA PRO A 107 -1.81 22.07 2.19
C PRO A 107 -3.33 22.17 2.42
N SER A 108 -3.82 21.57 3.49
CA SER A 108 -5.20 21.70 4.01
C SER A 108 -6.29 21.72 2.91
N LEU A 109 -6.30 20.71 2.07
CA LEU A 109 -7.23 20.61 0.95
C LEU A 109 -8.30 19.54 1.24
N LEU A 110 -9.56 19.90 0.96
CA LEU A 110 -10.69 18.99 0.92
C LEU A 110 -11.56 19.34 -0.28
N LEU A 111 -11.76 18.36 -1.16
CA LEU A 111 -12.67 18.46 -2.30
C LEU A 111 -13.78 17.43 -2.15
N HIS A 112 -14.97 17.80 -2.60
CA HIS A 112 -16.16 16.97 -2.57
C HIS A 112 -16.88 16.99 -3.91
N THR A 113 -17.39 15.84 -4.32
CA THR A 113 -18.29 15.67 -5.46
C THR A 113 -19.53 14.88 -5.04
N THR A 114 -20.67 15.18 -5.65
CA THR A 114 -21.93 14.45 -5.49
C THR A 114 -22.44 13.87 -6.82
N ASP A 115 -21.63 13.97 -7.88
CA ASP A 115 -21.99 13.63 -9.25
C ASP A 115 -20.98 12.71 -9.92
N GLU A 116 -20.36 11.82 -9.13
CA GLU A 116 -19.35 10.84 -9.60
C GLU A 116 -18.06 11.50 -10.15
N GLY A 117 -17.70 12.69 -9.62
CA GLY A 117 -16.49 13.39 -10.02
C GLY A 117 -16.60 14.25 -11.28
N ARG A 118 -17.82 14.45 -11.83
CA ARG A 118 -18.04 15.35 -12.97
C ARG A 118 -17.80 16.82 -12.59
N SER A 119 -18.11 17.15 -11.35
CA SER A 119 -17.77 18.44 -10.74
C SER A 119 -17.22 18.25 -9.33
N TRP A 120 -16.30 19.13 -8.94
CA TRP A 120 -15.66 19.12 -7.63
C TRP A 120 -15.77 20.49 -6.98
N SER A 121 -16.17 20.51 -5.72
CA SER A 121 -16.26 21.73 -4.91
C SER A 121 -15.24 21.67 -3.77
N ARG A 122 -14.55 22.77 -3.52
CA ARG A 122 -13.65 22.90 -2.36
C ARG A 122 -14.50 23.15 -1.11
N ILE A 123 -14.25 22.36 -0.06
CA ILE A 123 -14.81 22.56 1.26
C ILE A 123 -13.74 23.22 2.13
N PRO A 124 -14.01 24.38 2.74
CA PRO A 124 -13.06 25.03 3.63
C PRO A 124 -12.83 24.17 4.88
N LEU A 125 -11.57 23.92 5.19
CA LEU A 125 -11.16 23.29 6.44
C LEU A 125 -10.87 24.35 7.49
N SER A 126 -11.11 24.04 8.76
CA SER A 126 -10.80 24.92 9.87
C SER A 126 -9.28 25.14 9.98
N GLU A 127 -8.86 26.38 10.20
CA GLU A 127 -7.46 26.73 10.51
C GLU A 127 -6.97 26.07 11.82
N LYS A 128 -7.89 25.60 12.66
CA LYS A 128 -7.60 24.88 13.91
C LYS A 128 -7.50 23.36 13.71
N LEU A 129 -7.62 22.86 12.47
CA LEU A 129 -7.44 21.44 12.19
C LEU A 129 -5.99 21.05 12.54
N PRO A 130 -5.78 20.06 13.44
CA PRO A 130 -4.42 19.62 13.76
C PRO A 130 -3.87 18.78 12.61
N GLY A 131 -2.76 19.26 12.01
CA GLY A 131 -2.10 18.63 10.87
C GLY A 131 -2.83 18.77 9.54
N ASN A 132 -2.31 18.12 8.51
CA ASN A 132 -2.92 18.06 7.19
C ASN A 132 -3.71 16.77 7.01
N PRO A 133 -4.87 16.80 6.33
CA PRO A 133 -5.58 15.57 5.97
C PRO A 133 -4.73 14.72 5.01
N ILE A 134 -4.51 13.46 5.35
CA ILE A 134 -3.74 12.51 4.54
C ILE A 134 -4.57 11.33 4.02
N THR A 135 -5.72 11.08 4.61
CA THR A 135 -6.62 10.02 4.16
C THR A 135 -8.08 10.45 4.34
N VAL A 136 -8.93 10.02 3.42
CA VAL A 136 -10.38 10.22 3.46
C VAL A 136 -11.10 8.94 3.07
N HIS A 137 -12.20 8.67 3.72
CA HIS A 137 -13.07 7.54 3.44
C HIS A 137 -14.52 8.03 3.26
N ALA A 138 -15.07 7.84 2.07
CA ALA A 138 -16.49 8.06 1.81
C ALA A 138 -17.29 6.94 2.51
N LEU A 139 -18.23 7.32 3.38
CA LEU A 139 -19.01 6.39 4.21
C LEU A 139 -20.47 6.24 3.75
N GLY A 140 -20.85 6.89 2.66
CA GLY A 140 -22.21 6.95 2.13
C GLY A 140 -22.64 8.38 1.87
N ALA A 141 -23.95 8.57 1.61
CA ALA A 141 -24.50 9.88 1.27
C ALA A 141 -24.22 10.90 2.39
N ASN A 142 -23.64 12.04 2.01
CA ASN A 142 -23.25 13.15 2.89
C ASN A 142 -22.31 12.77 4.03
N SER A 143 -21.66 11.60 3.98
CA SER A 143 -20.87 11.09 5.10
C SER A 143 -19.45 10.71 4.68
N ALA A 144 -18.49 11.27 5.41
CA ALA A 144 -17.08 10.95 5.24
C ALA A 144 -16.33 10.95 6.57
N GLU A 145 -15.19 10.25 6.57
CA GLU A 145 -14.23 10.25 7.65
C GLU A 145 -12.87 10.63 7.09
N MET A 146 -12.15 11.53 7.74
CA MET A 146 -10.79 11.92 7.37
C MET A 146 -9.86 11.79 8.55
N ALA A 147 -8.59 11.49 8.28
CA ALA A 147 -7.56 11.52 9.29
C ALA A 147 -6.37 12.34 8.82
N THR A 148 -5.65 12.95 9.80
CA THR A 148 -4.54 13.86 9.55
C THR A 148 -3.19 13.19 9.81
N ASP A 149 -2.12 13.82 9.34
CA ASP A 149 -0.72 13.40 9.50
C ASP A 149 -0.22 13.41 10.97
N VAL A 150 -1.05 13.90 11.89
CA VAL A 150 -0.81 13.81 13.34
C VAL A 150 -1.78 12.84 14.04
N GLY A 151 -2.60 12.11 13.28
CA GLY A 151 -3.51 11.10 13.83
C GLY A 151 -4.79 11.68 14.46
N ALA A 152 -5.21 12.87 14.06
CA ALA A 152 -6.54 13.34 14.40
C ALA A 152 -7.56 12.73 13.44
N ILE A 153 -8.66 12.19 13.95
CA ILE A 153 -9.73 11.54 13.18
C ILE A 153 -11.00 12.38 13.28
N TYR A 154 -11.60 12.70 12.15
CA TYR A 154 -12.82 13.49 12.06
C TYR A 154 -13.85 12.81 11.18
N LYS A 155 -15.13 12.92 11.57
CA LYS A 155 -16.26 12.41 10.81
C LYS A 155 -17.27 13.53 10.52
N SER A 156 -17.72 13.57 9.27
CA SER A 156 -18.86 14.38 8.83
C SER A 156 -20.04 13.49 8.45
N THR A 157 -21.26 13.99 8.64
CA THR A 157 -22.51 13.36 8.23
C THR A 157 -23.44 14.35 7.51
N ASP A 158 -22.90 15.48 7.09
CA ASP A 158 -23.65 16.60 6.48
C ASP A 158 -22.96 17.18 5.25
N GLY A 159 -22.27 16.33 4.49
CA GLY A 159 -21.59 16.73 3.26
C GLY A 159 -20.33 17.57 3.50
N GLY A 160 -19.69 17.43 4.67
CA GLY A 160 -18.46 18.14 5.02
C GLY A 160 -18.67 19.53 5.59
N LEU A 161 -19.91 19.95 5.85
CA LEU A 161 -20.20 21.25 6.46
C LEU A 161 -19.70 21.32 7.91
N ASN A 162 -19.88 20.22 8.65
CA ASN A 162 -19.38 20.09 10.01
C ASN A 162 -18.59 18.81 10.19
N TRP A 163 -17.50 18.89 10.96
CA TRP A 163 -16.61 17.77 11.26
C TRP A 163 -16.52 17.57 12.76
N LYS A 164 -16.85 16.37 13.23
CA LYS A 164 -16.76 15.98 14.63
C LYS A 164 -15.51 15.14 14.87
N ALA A 165 -14.66 15.56 15.80
CA ALA A 165 -13.51 14.77 16.24
C ALA A 165 -13.98 13.43 16.83
N GLN A 166 -13.30 12.36 16.47
CA GLN A 166 -13.53 11.01 16.98
C GLN A 166 -12.54 10.64 18.09
N VAL A 167 -11.42 11.36 18.18
CA VAL A 167 -10.38 11.18 19.21
C VAL A 167 -10.19 12.48 19.97
N GLU A 168 -9.92 12.41 21.28
CA GLU A 168 -9.69 13.58 22.13
C GLU A 168 -8.33 14.22 21.86
N ALA A 169 -7.32 13.41 21.51
CA ALA A 169 -5.98 13.87 21.24
C ALA A 169 -5.37 13.15 20.05
N ALA A 170 -4.59 13.89 19.26
CA ALA A 170 -3.79 13.34 18.19
C ALA A 170 -2.67 12.43 18.73
N VAL A 171 -2.33 11.38 17.98
CA VAL A 171 -1.28 10.41 18.36
C VAL A 171 0.14 10.97 18.19
N GLY A 172 0.27 12.11 17.51
CA GLY A 172 1.54 12.70 17.07
C GLY A 172 1.84 12.37 15.60
N VAL A 173 2.91 12.92 15.08
CA VAL A 173 3.26 12.76 13.65
C VAL A 173 3.39 11.30 13.27
N VAL A 174 2.61 10.89 12.28
CA VAL A 174 2.57 9.54 11.76
C VAL A 174 3.37 9.41 10.46
N ARG A 175 3.98 8.26 10.27
CA ARG A 175 4.64 7.87 9.01
C ARG A 175 3.64 7.29 8.02
N ASN A 176 2.75 6.47 8.52
CA ASN A 176 1.71 5.78 7.79
C ASN A 176 0.49 5.59 8.68
N MET A 177 -0.67 5.58 8.07
CA MET A 177 -1.94 5.28 8.72
C MET A 177 -2.82 4.48 7.77
N GLN A 178 -3.40 3.41 8.28
CA GLN A 178 -4.32 2.55 7.52
C GLN A 178 -5.61 2.37 8.30
N ARG A 179 -6.71 2.27 7.56
CA ARG A 179 -8.06 2.04 8.09
C ARG A 179 -8.56 0.68 7.63
N SER A 180 -9.11 -0.10 8.55
CA SER A 180 -9.81 -1.35 8.24
C SER A 180 -11.23 -1.09 7.71
N ALA A 181 -11.85 -2.11 7.12
CA ALA A 181 -13.21 -2.01 6.60
C ALA A 181 -14.24 -1.70 7.69
N ASP A 182 -14.04 -2.17 8.93
CA ASP A 182 -14.88 -1.93 10.09
C ASP A 182 -14.57 -0.60 10.83
N GLY A 183 -13.65 0.21 10.30
CA GLY A 183 -13.37 1.57 10.78
C GLY A 183 -12.28 1.67 11.84
N LYS A 184 -11.56 0.60 12.13
CA LYS A 184 -10.38 0.65 13.01
C LYS A 184 -9.21 1.30 12.28
N TYR A 185 -8.33 1.94 13.04
CA TYR A 185 -7.10 2.53 12.49
C TYR A 185 -5.86 1.93 13.14
N VAL A 186 -4.82 1.82 12.36
CA VAL A 186 -3.45 1.63 12.83
C VAL A 186 -2.58 2.77 12.31
N ALA A 187 -1.79 3.37 13.20
CA ALA A 187 -0.89 4.48 12.90
C ALA A 187 0.54 4.11 13.30
N VAL A 188 1.48 4.21 12.36
CA VAL A 188 2.91 4.01 12.61
C VAL A 188 3.53 5.36 12.96
N SER A 189 4.25 5.44 14.06
CA SER A 189 4.96 6.67 14.47
C SER A 189 5.98 7.12 13.43
N ALA A 190 6.26 8.41 13.34
CA ALA A 190 7.19 9.00 12.37
C ALA A 190 8.56 8.31 12.35
N LYS A 191 9.06 7.87 13.50
CA LYS A 191 10.32 7.13 13.63
C LYS A 191 10.19 5.63 13.36
N GLY A 192 8.97 5.09 13.28
CA GLY A 192 8.70 3.66 13.12
C GLY A 192 9.11 2.83 14.35
N SER A 193 9.21 3.44 15.51
CA SER A 193 9.61 2.77 16.76
C SER A 193 8.45 2.14 17.51
N PHE A 194 7.24 2.65 17.33
CA PHE A 194 6.00 2.13 17.88
C PHE A 194 4.85 2.35 16.90
N TYR A 195 3.71 1.76 17.17
CA TYR A 195 2.45 1.99 16.48
C TYR A 195 1.33 2.19 17.48
N SER A 196 0.23 2.73 17.03
CA SER A 196 -0.97 2.90 17.84
C SER A 196 -2.19 2.41 17.08
N THR A 197 -3.17 1.87 17.80
CA THR A 197 -4.46 1.47 17.25
C THR A 197 -5.57 2.31 17.82
N TRP A 198 -6.64 2.46 17.04
CA TRP A 198 -7.87 3.09 17.48
C TRP A 198 -9.06 2.34 16.90
N GLU A 199 -10.12 2.20 17.68
CA GLU A 199 -11.38 1.58 17.26
C GLU A 199 -12.55 2.55 17.46
N PRO A 200 -13.59 2.48 16.61
CA PRO A 200 -14.77 3.31 16.77
C PRO A 200 -15.35 3.22 18.17
N GLY A 201 -15.56 4.39 18.79
CA GLY A 201 -16.08 4.51 20.18
C GLY A 201 -14.99 4.66 21.25
N GLN A 202 -13.72 4.47 20.92
CA GLN A 202 -12.62 4.82 21.84
C GLN A 202 -12.37 6.34 21.81
N ASN A 203 -12.09 6.93 22.96
CA ASN A 203 -11.76 8.36 23.07
C ASN A 203 -10.31 8.66 22.73
N ALA A 204 -9.40 7.68 22.83
CA ALA A 204 -7.97 7.86 22.65
C ALA A 204 -7.34 6.71 21.86
N TRP A 205 -6.21 7.00 21.23
CA TRP A 205 -5.33 5.99 20.64
C TRP A 205 -4.70 5.10 21.72
N VAL A 206 -4.58 3.82 21.43
CA VAL A 206 -3.87 2.83 22.26
C VAL A 206 -2.46 2.63 21.69
N PRO A 207 -1.40 3.08 22.38
CA PRO A 207 -0.03 2.90 21.94
C PRO A 207 0.47 1.49 22.23
N HIS A 208 1.21 0.91 21.27
CA HIS A 208 1.84 -0.42 21.38
C HIS A 208 3.35 -0.28 21.20
N ASN A 209 4.08 -0.60 22.27
CA ASN A 209 5.54 -0.60 22.25
C ASN A 209 6.08 -1.86 21.61
N ARG A 210 7.14 -1.71 20.81
CA ARG A 210 7.84 -2.83 20.21
C ARG A 210 9.18 -3.08 20.90
N ILE A 211 9.49 -4.35 21.10
CA ILE A 211 10.79 -4.79 21.64
C ILE A 211 11.86 -4.79 20.53
N SER A 212 11.43 -4.85 19.25
CA SER A 212 12.34 -4.89 18.11
C SER A 212 12.96 -3.53 17.81
N SER A 213 14.27 -3.49 17.56
CA SER A 213 15.00 -2.32 17.05
C SER A 213 14.74 -2.03 15.56
N ARG A 214 14.08 -2.94 14.83
CA ARG A 214 13.77 -2.76 13.41
C ARG A 214 12.65 -1.75 13.25
N ARG A 215 12.92 -0.71 12.46
CA ARG A 215 11.97 0.35 12.17
C ARG A 215 10.81 -0.19 11.35
N VAL A 216 9.58 0.06 11.78
CA VAL A 216 8.36 -0.21 11.02
C VAL A 216 8.30 0.76 9.84
N GLU A 217 8.05 0.25 8.66
CA GLU A 217 7.86 1.04 7.45
C GLU A 217 6.37 1.23 7.13
N ASN A 218 5.58 0.18 7.24
CA ASN A 218 4.14 0.21 7.00
C ASN A 218 3.42 -0.83 7.86
N MET A 219 2.13 -0.59 8.12
CA MET A 219 1.20 -1.51 8.77
C MET A 219 -0.19 -1.34 8.18
N GLY A 220 -0.99 -2.38 8.23
CA GLY A 220 -2.39 -2.35 7.83
C GLY A 220 -3.16 -3.56 8.33
N PHE A 221 -4.33 -3.76 7.76
CA PHE A 221 -5.26 -4.82 8.15
C PHE A 221 -5.54 -5.75 6.97
N ASN A 222 -5.86 -7.00 7.27
CA ASN A 222 -6.57 -7.87 6.34
C ASN A 222 -8.09 -7.69 6.50
N ASP A 223 -8.87 -8.38 5.69
CA ASP A 223 -10.34 -8.31 5.70
C ASP A 223 -10.98 -8.82 7.01
N HIS A 224 -10.21 -9.53 7.84
CA HIS A 224 -10.64 -10.02 9.16
C HIS A 224 -10.15 -9.15 10.33
N GLY A 225 -9.55 -7.99 10.04
CA GLY A 225 -9.05 -7.07 11.04
C GLY A 225 -7.74 -7.50 11.72
N GLN A 226 -7.08 -8.55 11.21
CA GLN A 226 -5.74 -8.95 11.64
C GLN A 226 -4.71 -7.94 11.09
N LEU A 227 -3.76 -7.53 11.93
CA LEU A 227 -2.70 -6.62 11.53
C LEU A 227 -1.58 -7.34 10.76
N TRP A 228 -1.06 -6.66 9.75
CA TRP A 228 0.22 -6.98 9.15
C TRP A 228 1.21 -5.83 9.36
N LEU A 229 2.49 -6.16 9.37
CA LEU A 229 3.59 -5.25 9.61
C LEU A 229 4.73 -5.51 8.63
N LEU A 230 5.22 -4.43 8.03
CA LEU A 230 6.46 -4.40 7.24
C LEU A 230 7.51 -3.59 7.99
N ALA A 231 8.72 -4.14 8.18
CA ALA A 231 9.80 -3.43 8.83
C ALA A 231 11.13 -3.57 8.07
N ARG A 232 12.08 -2.73 8.42
CA ARG A 232 13.40 -2.71 7.80
C ARG A 232 14.09 -4.08 7.82
N GLY A 233 14.85 -4.34 6.76
CA GLY A 233 15.53 -5.62 6.55
C GLY A 233 14.59 -6.70 6.03
N GLY A 234 13.47 -6.31 5.41
CA GLY A 234 12.53 -7.23 4.77
C GLY A 234 11.66 -8.02 5.73
N GLN A 235 11.50 -7.56 6.96
CA GLN A 235 10.66 -8.22 7.94
C GLN A 235 9.19 -8.07 7.58
N ILE A 236 8.48 -9.19 7.53
CA ILE A 236 7.04 -9.29 7.41
C ILE A 236 6.53 -10.00 8.66
N GLN A 237 5.51 -9.48 9.30
CA GLN A 237 4.86 -10.12 10.44
C GLN A 237 3.35 -9.93 10.38
N PHE A 238 2.63 -10.91 10.92
CA PHE A 238 1.17 -10.88 11.11
C PHE A 238 0.87 -10.96 12.59
N SER A 239 -0.13 -10.21 13.08
CA SER A 239 -0.60 -10.36 14.45
C SER A 239 -1.35 -11.69 14.62
N GLU A 240 -1.53 -12.13 15.86
CA GLU A 240 -2.53 -13.17 16.11
C GLU A 240 -3.95 -12.65 15.80
N PRO A 241 -4.87 -13.51 15.37
CA PRO A 241 -6.26 -13.10 15.15
C PRO A 241 -6.87 -12.44 16.39
N ASN A 242 -7.47 -11.28 16.23
CA ASN A 242 -8.10 -10.48 17.30
C ASN A 242 -7.18 -10.04 18.43
N ASN A 243 -5.87 -10.12 18.27
CA ASN A 243 -4.91 -9.63 19.23
C ASN A 243 -3.82 -8.78 18.56
N ALA A 244 -3.88 -7.46 18.75
CA ALA A 244 -2.95 -6.51 18.15
C ALA A 244 -1.58 -6.47 18.87
N GLU A 245 -1.41 -7.16 19.98
CA GLU A 245 -0.16 -7.17 20.75
C GLU A 245 0.64 -8.46 20.59
N GLU A 246 0.00 -9.54 20.16
CA GLU A 246 0.66 -10.81 19.91
C GLU A 246 0.95 -10.99 18.42
N TRP A 247 2.21 -11.33 18.12
CA TRP A 247 2.72 -11.40 16.76
C TRP A 247 3.25 -12.81 16.46
N GLN A 248 2.88 -13.34 15.31
CA GLN A 248 3.40 -14.58 14.76
C GLN A 248 4.90 -14.44 14.49
N GLU A 249 5.58 -15.56 14.20
CA GLU A 249 6.98 -15.55 13.80
C GLU A 249 7.22 -14.67 12.56
N ALA A 250 8.29 -13.89 12.60
CA ALA A 250 8.62 -12.98 11.50
C ALA A 250 9.13 -13.74 10.28
N VAL A 251 8.60 -13.43 9.12
CA VAL A 251 9.04 -13.96 7.83
C VAL A 251 10.00 -12.97 7.17
N TYR A 252 11.07 -13.50 6.58
CA TYR A 252 12.08 -12.73 5.86
C TYR A 252 12.26 -13.32 4.46
N PRO A 253 11.60 -12.79 3.42
CA PRO A 253 11.89 -13.19 2.05
C PRO A 253 13.36 -12.94 1.72
N GLU A 254 14.05 -13.91 1.15
CA GLU A 254 15.51 -13.88 0.94
C GLU A 254 16.02 -12.68 0.12
N LEU A 255 15.15 -11.95 -0.56
CA LEU A 255 15.47 -10.87 -1.49
C LEU A 255 15.26 -9.47 -0.98
N SER A 256 14.68 -9.30 0.19
CA SER A 256 14.17 -7.99 0.59
C SER A 256 15.24 -7.09 1.22
N THR A 257 16.51 -7.41 1.07
CA THR A 257 17.56 -6.93 1.95
C THR A 257 17.95 -5.47 1.80
N SER A 258 17.78 -4.83 0.63
CA SER A 258 18.31 -3.47 0.44
C SER A 258 17.27 -2.38 0.14
N TRP A 259 16.10 -2.73 -0.38
CA TRP A 259 15.19 -1.74 -0.97
C TRP A 259 13.94 -1.44 -0.15
N GLY A 260 13.74 -2.05 1.00
CA GLY A 260 12.56 -1.83 1.84
C GLY A 260 11.25 -2.32 1.19
N LEU A 261 10.43 -2.95 1.99
CA LEU A 261 9.05 -3.27 1.64
C LEU A 261 8.18 -2.05 1.97
N LEU A 262 7.29 -1.64 1.07
CA LEU A 262 6.57 -0.38 1.17
C LEU A 262 5.09 -0.56 1.43
N ASP A 263 4.44 -1.54 0.79
CA ASP A 263 3.02 -1.81 1.00
C ASP A 263 2.69 -3.28 0.80
N LEU A 264 1.60 -3.74 1.44
CA LEU A 264 1.08 -5.10 1.35
C LEU A 264 -0.42 -5.04 1.10
N ALA A 265 -0.88 -5.85 0.15
CA ALA A 265 -2.30 -6.01 -0.12
C ALA A 265 -2.68 -7.48 -0.32
N TYR A 266 -3.88 -7.82 0.13
CA TYR A 266 -4.51 -9.12 -0.09
C TYR A 266 -5.33 -9.07 -1.39
N ARG A 267 -5.09 -10.03 -2.30
CA ARG A 267 -5.99 -10.30 -3.43
C ARG A 267 -7.08 -11.29 -3.03
N THR A 268 -6.67 -12.31 -2.29
CA THR A 268 -7.52 -13.28 -1.59
C THR A 268 -6.92 -13.54 -0.20
N PRO A 269 -7.58 -14.26 0.70
CA PRO A 269 -6.98 -14.61 2.00
C PRO A 269 -5.63 -15.34 1.88
N GLU A 270 -5.42 -16.12 0.82
CA GLU A 270 -4.19 -16.87 0.57
C GLU A 270 -3.19 -16.13 -0.32
N GLU A 271 -3.66 -15.23 -1.19
CA GLU A 271 -2.80 -14.52 -2.13
C GLU A 271 -2.55 -13.07 -1.71
N LEU A 272 -1.28 -12.80 -1.40
CA LEU A 272 -0.78 -11.50 -0.97
C LEU A 272 0.27 -10.98 -1.95
N TRP A 273 0.31 -9.66 -2.08
CA TRP A 273 1.32 -8.96 -2.86
C TRP A 273 2.01 -7.90 -2.00
N ILE A 274 3.33 -7.76 -2.16
CA ILE A 274 4.14 -6.73 -1.50
C ILE A 274 4.89 -5.94 -2.55
N GLY A 275 4.66 -4.62 -2.54
CA GLY A 275 5.44 -3.65 -3.30
C GLY A 275 6.63 -3.12 -2.51
N GLY A 276 7.70 -2.80 -3.19
CA GLY A 276 8.92 -2.28 -2.57
C GLY A 276 9.64 -1.27 -3.43
N GLY A 277 10.83 -0.87 -2.98
CA GLY A 277 11.71 0.04 -3.71
C GLY A 277 12.28 -0.59 -4.99
N SER A 278 12.50 0.25 -6.02
CA SER A 278 13.13 -0.14 -7.28
C SER A 278 12.46 -1.31 -8.00
N GLY A 279 11.14 -1.31 -8.11
CA GLY A 279 10.38 -2.33 -8.83
C GLY A 279 10.32 -3.70 -8.14
N ASN A 280 10.71 -3.79 -6.86
CA ASN A 280 10.54 -5.05 -6.14
C ASN A 280 9.07 -5.35 -5.93
N LEU A 281 8.64 -6.50 -6.42
CA LEU A 281 7.29 -7.03 -6.26
C LEU A 281 7.38 -8.49 -5.82
N LEU A 282 6.75 -8.80 -4.71
CA LEU A 282 6.70 -10.15 -4.14
C LEU A 282 5.26 -10.65 -4.12
N ARG A 283 5.09 -11.95 -4.32
CA ARG A 283 3.81 -12.67 -4.23
C ARG A 283 3.92 -13.80 -3.22
N SER A 284 2.88 -13.98 -2.44
CA SER A 284 2.62 -15.19 -1.66
C SER A 284 1.31 -15.81 -2.12
N THR A 285 1.19 -17.14 -2.10
CA THR A 285 -0.03 -17.90 -2.42
C THR A 285 -0.44 -18.83 -1.28
N ASP A 286 0.17 -18.67 -0.11
CA ASP A 286 -0.02 -19.52 1.07
C ASP A 286 -0.28 -18.72 2.36
N GLY A 287 -0.87 -17.53 2.20
CA GLY A 287 -1.20 -16.66 3.33
C GLY A 287 0.01 -15.96 3.95
N GLY A 288 1.07 -15.72 3.17
CA GLY A 288 2.26 -14.99 3.62
C GLY A 288 3.36 -15.85 4.24
N LYS A 289 3.25 -17.17 4.17
CA LYS A 289 4.27 -18.10 4.72
C LYS A 289 5.51 -18.17 3.83
N THR A 290 5.31 -18.25 2.51
CA THR A 290 6.39 -18.25 1.51
C THR A 290 6.17 -17.16 0.47
N TRP A 291 7.26 -16.69 -0.13
CA TRP A 291 7.24 -15.56 -1.05
C TRP A 291 8.05 -15.85 -2.31
N GLU A 292 7.49 -15.45 -3.44
CA GLU A 292 8.10 -15.50 -4.75
C GLU A 292 8.30 -14.07 -5.28
N LYS A 293 9.34 -13.85 -6.08
CA LYS A 293 9.59 -12.56 -6.70
C LYS A 293 9.04 -12.50 -8.11
N ASP A 294 8.25 -11.47 -8.41
CA ASP A 294 7.88 -11.15 -9.79
C ASP A 294 9.03 -10.40 -10.45
N ARG A 295 9.76 -11.10 -11.33
CA ARG A 295 10.92 -10.56 -12.03
C ARG A 295 10.56 -9.76 -13.28
N ALA A 296 9.34 -9.89 -13.79
CA ALA A 296 8.90 -9.17 -14.98
C ALA A 296 8.78 -7.67 -14.73
N VAL A 297 8.53 -7.26 -13.49
CA VAL A 297 8.47 -5.85 -13.08
C VAL A 297 9.80 -5.29 -12.54
N GLU A 298 10.87 -6.08 -12.44
CA GLU A 298 12.18 -5.60 -11.99
C GLU A 298 12.75 -4.44 -12.83
N GLN A 299 12.32 -4.32 -14.09
CA GLN A 299 12.75 -3.23 -14.97
C GLN A 299 12.05 -1.89 -14.67
N VAL A 300 11.01 -1.91 -13.84
CA VAL A 300 10.31 -0.71 -13.39
C VAL A 300 11.20 0.01 -12.37
N ALA A 301 11.93 1.03 -12.83
CA ALA A 301 12.85 1.80 -11.99
C ALA A 301 12.09 2.80 -11.08
N ALA A 302 11.12 2.33 -10.31
CA ALA A 302 10.27 3.13 -9.44
C ALA A 302 10.01 2.42 -8.12
N ASN A 303 9.66 3.20 -7.09
CA ASN A 303 9.16 2.65 -5.84
C ASN A 303 7.66 2.37 -6.00
N LEU A 304 7.24 1.18 -5.64
CA LEU A 304 5.85 0.73 -5.66
C LEU A 304 5.24 1.02 -4.27
N TYR A 305 4.54 2.15 -4.14
CA TYR A 305 4.12 2.68 -2.84
C TYR A 305 2.83 2.11 -2.31
N LYS A 306 1.92 1.73 -3.21
CA LYS A 306 0.58 1.28 -2.82
C LYS A 306 0.09 0.22 -3.77
N ILE A 307 -0.48 -0.83 -3.20
CA ILE A 307 -1.18 -1.89 -3.90
C ILE A 307 -2.63 -1.85 -3.46
N VAL A 308 -3.55 -1.85 -4.41
CA VAL A 308 -4.99 -1.83 -4.12
C VAL A 308 -5.66 -2.92 -4.93
N PHE A 309 -6.39 -3.80 -4.27
CA PHE A 309 -7.36 -4.70 -4.91
C PHE A 309 -8.77 -4.21 -4.55
N LEU A 310 -9.50 -3.72 -5.55
CA LEU A 310 -10.91 -3.33 -5.41
C LEU A 310 -11.82 -4.56 -5.44
N LYS A 311 -11.38 -5.55 -6.18
CA LYS A 311 -11.92 -6.92 -6.29
C LYS A 311 -10.75 -7.84 -6.65
N PRO A 312 -10.85 -9.17 -6.46
CA PRO A 312 -9.78 -10.09 -6.85
C PRO A 312 -9.33 -9.98 -8.31
N GLU A 313 -10.22 -9.52 -9.20
CA GLU A 313 -9.93 -9.36 -10.63
C GLU A 313 -9.50 -7.93 -11.01
N GLN A 314 -9.62 -6.98 -10.11
CA GLN A 314 -9.34 -5.56 -10.36
C GLN A 314 -8.37 -5.01 -9.32
N GLY A 315 -7.08 -5.04 -9.67
CA GLY A 315 -6.00 -4.54 -8.82
C GLY A 315 -5.13 -3.53 -9.54
N PHE A 316 -4.50 -2.67 -8.75
CA PHE A 316 -3.57 -1.65 -9.22
C PHE A 316 -2.37 -1.54 -8.28
N ILE A 317 -1.20 -1.26 -8.86
CA ILE A 317 0.00 -0.84 -8.13
C ILE A 317 0.37 0.55 -8.64
N ILE A 318 0.57 1.47 -7.71
CA ILE A 318 0.95 2.85 -8.01
C ILE A 318 2.29 3.19 -7.37
N GLY A 319 3.04 4.06 -8.05
CA GLY A 319 4.39 4.39 -7.63
C GLY A 319 4.82 5.81 -7.99
N ASP A 320 6.11 6.07 -7.84
CA ASP A 320 6.72 7.30 -8.33
C ASP A 320 6.89 7.27 -9.86
N ARG A 321 7.20 8.43 -10.44
CA ARG A 321 7.47 8.61 -11.87
C ARG A 321 6.31 8.19 -12.78
N GLY A 322 5.07 8.37 -12.34
CA GLY A 322 3.89 7.99 -13.12
C GLY A 322 3.70 6.48 -13.30
N VAL A 323 4.33 5.65 -12.46
CA VAL A 323 4.20 4.21 -12.60
C VAL A 323 2.82 3.77 -12.13
N LEU A 324 2.11 3.12 -13.04
CA LEU A 324 0.84 2.45 -12.82
C LEU A 324 0.91 1.03 -13.40
N LEU A 325 0.68 0.03 -12.57
CA LEU A 325 0.47 -1.35 -13.01
C LEU A 325 -0.98 -1.73 -12.76
N LYS A 326 -1.56 -2.47 -13.71
CA LYS A 326 -2.93 -2.98 -13.62
C LYS A 326 -2.91 -4.50 -13.61
N TYR A 327 -3.67 -5.10 -12.71
CA TYR A 327 -3.82 -6.55 -12.61
C TYR A 327 -4.66 -7.09 -13.79
N ASN A 328 -4.13 -8.11 -14.47
CA ASN A 328 -4.80 -8.85 -15.53
C ASN A 328 -5.11 -10.27 -15.04
N ALA A 329 -6.33 -10.51 -14.65
CA ALA A 329 -6.77 -11.82 -14.15
C ALA A 329 -6.71 -12.95 -15.22
N ASP A 330 -6.67 -12.62 -16.50
CA ASP A 330 -6.61 -13.61 -17.58
C ASP A 330 -5.18 -14.08 -17.88
N ALA A 331 -4.17 -13.36 -17.40
CA ALA A 331 -2.76 -13.75 -17.55
C ALA A 331 -2.45 -15.10 -16.89
N GLU A 332 -3.09 -15.41 -15.77
CA GLU A 332 -2.94 -16.68 -15.05
C GLU A 332 -3.50 -17.86 -15.85
N LYS A 333 -4.62 -17.66 -16.55
CA LYS A 333 -5.28 -18.67 -17.38
C LYS A 333 -4.52 -18.95 -18.67
N ALA A 334 -3.75 -17.98 -19.17
CA ALA A 334 -2.98 -18.07 -20.41
C ALA A 334 -1.66 -18.83 -20.26
N THR A 335 -1.18 -19.03 -19.03
CA THR A 335 0.07 -19.75 -18.77
C THR A 335 -0.20 -21.27 -18.76
N PRO A 336 0.41 -22.06 -19.67
CA PRO A 336 0.25 -23.50 -19.63
C PRO A 336 0.72 -24.04 -18.29
N GLN A 337 -0.16 -24.72 -17.55
CA GLN A 337 0.27 -25.51 -16.41
C GLN A 337 1.35 -26.46 -16.87
N LYS A 338 2.59 -26.27 -16.45
CA LYS A 338 3.63 -27.30 -16.59
C LYS A 338 3.13 -28.50 -15.81
N ALA A 339 2.71 -29.52 -16.55
CA ALA A 339 2.42 -30.82 -15.97
C ALA A 339 3.60 -31.24 -15.10
N ALA A 340 3.30 -31.58 -13.87
CA ALA A 340 4.23 -32.06 -12.86
C ALA A 340 4.85 -33.41 -13.27
#